data_8631f3c557e9cbe34fb468417815219c
#
_entry.id   8631f3c557e9cbe34fb468417815219c
#
_cell.length_a   1.000
_cell.length_b   1.000
_cell.length_c   1.000
_cell.angle_alpha   90.00
_cell.angle_beta   90.00
_cell.angle_gamma   90.00
#
_symmetry.space_group_name_H-M   'P 1'
#
loop_
_entity.id
_entity.type
_entity.pdbx_description
1 polymer ?
#
loop_
_entity_poly.entity_id
_entity_poly.type
_entity_poly.pdbx_seq_one_letter_code
_entity_poly.pdbx_strand_id
1 'polypeptide(L)'
;MTSTDAPSVISSDPAPAPPVLAEVVRSGFTEGHHRGSLVLLAADGSVERTIGDPAAPVFPRSSNKPMQAAAILRAGLDLSGERLALAAASHSGEPFHLDLVRKMLAEHGLSPADLRTPPDLPLDPVEAEAYLASGNVRERITMNCSGKHAAMLAVCVRNGWDTATYL
;
A
#
# COMPACT_ATOMS: atom_id res chain seq x y z
N MET A 1 30.69 -31.73 4.49
CA MET A 1 29.88 -31.98 3.31
C MET A 1 28.83 -30.86 3.26
N THR A 2 29.17 -29.80 2.54
CA THR A 2 28.30 -28.62 2.39
C THR A 2 27.53 -28.78 1.08
N SER A 3 26.22 -29.09 1.17
CA SER A 3 25.34 -29.11 0.04
C SER A 3 25.04 -27.66 -0.35
N THR A 4 25.61 -27.20 -1.46
CA THR A 4 25.25 -25.95 -2.12
C THR A 4 24.02 -26.21 -2.98
N ASP A 5 22.82 -25.89 -2.45
CA ASP A 5 21.63 -25.80 -3.27
C ASP A 5 21.79 -24.64 -4.26
N ALA A 6 21.92 -25.00 -5.53
CA ALA A 6 21.91 -24.04 -6.62
C ALA A 6 20.51 -23.43 -6.73
N PRO A 7 20.38 -22.10 -7.01
CA PRO A 7 19.07 -21.51 -7.23
C PRO A 7 18.39 -22.16 -8.40
N SER A 8 17.13 -22.59 -8.20
CA SER A 8 16.28 -23.16 -9.25
C SER A 8 16.17 -22.19 -10.41
N VAL A 9 16.55 -22.63 -11.61
CA VAL A 9 16.41 -21.88 -12.85
C VAL A 9 14.91 -21.61 -13.05
N ILE A 10 14.52 -20.34 -13.01
CA ILE A 10 13.17 -19.90 -13.37
C ILE A 10 12.95 -20.31 -14.82
N SER A 11 11.95 -21.15 -15.08
CA SER A 11 11.56 -21.56 -16.44
C SER A 11 11.31 -20.31 -17.28
N SER A 12 11.92 -20.26 -18.47
CA SER A 12 11.78 -19.16 -19.43
C SER A 12 10.45 -19.19 -20.21
N ASP A 13 9.64 -20.20 -20.03
CA ASP A 13 8.33 -20.27 -20.68
C ASP A 13 7.37 -19.26 -20.04
N PRO A 14 6.75 -18.37 -20.84
CA PRO A 14 5.78 -17.43 -20.29
C PRO A 14 4.60 -18.21 -19.69
N ALA A 15 4.27 -17.91 -18.45
CA ALA A 15 3.09 -18.48 -17.81
C ALA A 15 1.84 -18.24 -18.68
N PRO A 16 0.92 -19.21 -18.78
CA PRO A 16 -0.30 -19.03 -19.57
C PRO A 16 -1.04 -17.77 -19.12
N ALA A 17 -1.57 -17.02 -20.11
CA ALA A 17 -2.27 -15.78 -19.82
C ALA A 17 -3.47 -16.06 -18.88
N PRO A 18 -3.66 -15.24 -17.82
CA PRO A 18 -4.79 -15.42 -16.92
C PRO A 18 -6.14 -15.36 -17.67
N PRO A 19 -7.18 -16.05 -17.19
CA PRO A 19 -8.50 -16.03 -17.81
C PRO A 19 -9.11 -14.61 -17.82
N VAL A 20 -9.99 -14.36 -18.76
CA VAL A 20 -10.79 -13.13 -18.81
C VAL A 20 -11.81 -13.16 -17.68
N LEU A 21 -11.81 -12.12 -16.83
CA LEU A 21 -12.77 -11.97 -15.74
C LEU A 21 -13.87 -10.99 -16.08
N ALA A 22 -13.56 -9.97 -16.91
CA ALA A 22 -14.51 -8.95 -17.33
C ALA A 22 -14.13 -8.43 -18.73
N GLU A 23 -15.13 -7.94 -19.44
CA GLU A 23 -14.97 -7.29 -20.74
C GLU A 23 -15.38 -5.82 -20.65
N VAL A 24 -14.66 -4.95 -21.33
CA VAL A 24 -15.05 -3.56 -21.54
C VAL A 24 -15.80 -3.47 -22.85
N VAL A 25 -17.09 -3.22 -22.79
CA VAL A 25 -17.96 -3.17 -23.97
C VAL A 25 -18.51 -1.79 -24.17
N ARG A 26 -18.36 -1.24 -25.38
CA ARG A 26 -18.95 0.04 -25.79
C ARG A 26 -19.74 -0.15 -27.07
N SER A 27 -21.02 0.24 -27.05
CA SER A 27 -21.94 0.13 -28.20
C SER A 27 -21.93 -1.26 -28.86
N GLY A 28 -21.84 -2.32 -28.03
CA GLY A 28 -21.81 -3.71 -28.52
C GLY A 28 -20.43 -4.20 -29.03
N PHE A 29 -19.41 -3.34 -28.97
CA PHE A 29 -18.04 -3.69 -29.35
C PHE A 29 -17.17 -3.93 -28.11
N THR A 30 -16.46 -5.05 -28.04
CA THR A 30 -15.52 -5.35 -26.98
C THR A 30 -14.21 -4.60 -27.23
N GLU A 31 -13.95 -3.57 -26.44
CA GLU A 31 -12.75 -2.72 -26.53
C GLU A 31 -11.55 -3.29 -25.77
N GLY A 32 -11.80 -4.13 -24.76
CA GLY A 32 -10.74 -4.66 -23.93
C GLY A 32 -11.21 -5.74 -22.96
N HIS A 33 -10.23 -6.35 -22.29
CA HIS A 33 -10.46 -7.42 -21.34
C HIS A 33 -9.68 -7.15 -20.04
N HIS A 34 -10.30 -7.43 -18.91
CA HIS A 34 -9.62 -7.56 -17.61
C HIS A 34 -9.37 -9.04 -17.35
N ARG A 35 -8.10 -9.40 -17.24
CA ARG A 35 -7.65 -10.76 -16.92
C ARG A 35 -7.13 -10.83 -15.50
N GLY A 36 -7.26 -11.98 -14.86
CA GLY A 36 -6.77 -12.16 -13.52
C GLY A 36 -7.12 -13.50 -12.91
N SER A 37 -6.77 -13.67 -11.66
CA SER A 37 -7.14 -14.82 -10.84
C SER A 37 -8.07 -14.38 -9.71
N LEU A 38 -8.94 -15.28 -9.28
CA LEU A 38 -9.90 -15.03 -8.22
C LEU A 38 -9.95 -16.24 -7.28
N VAL A 39 -10.02 -15.99 -6.00
CA VAL A 39 -10.36 -16.99 -5.00
C VAL A 39 -11.55 -16.48 -4.20
N LEU A 40 -12.58 -17.31 -4.05
CA LEU A 40 -13.71 -17.08 -3.17
C LEU A 40 -13.57 -18.00 -1.97
N LEU A 41 -13.62 -17.43 -0.76
CA LEU A 41 -13.55 -18.16 0.48
C LEU A 41 -14.93 -18.22 1.13
N ALA A 42 -15.26 -19.38 1.67
CA ALA A 42 -16.41 -19.56 2.56
C ALA A 42 -16.15 -18.85 3.91
N ALA A 43 -17.18 -18.74 4.75
CA ALA A 43 -17.09 -18.07 6.05
C ALA A 43 -16.10 -18.75 7.02
N ASP A 44 -15.83 -20.04 6.86
CA ASP A 44 -14.85 -20.80 7.63
C ASP A 44 -13.41 -20.68 7.08
N GLY A 45 -13.22 -19.94 5.99
CA GLY A 45 -11.93 -19.75 5.33
C GLY A 45 -11.56 -20.84 4.33
N SER A 46 -12.40 -21.85 4.12
CA SER A 46 -12.19 -22.83 3.06
C SER A 46 -12.38 -22.22 1.67
N VAL A 47 -11.72 -22.78 0.67
CA VAL A 47 -11.86 -22.31 -0.71
C VAL A 47 -13.15 -22.85 -1.30
N GLU A 48 -14.08 -21.94 -1.62
CA GLU A 48 -15.35 -22.27 -2.28
C GLU A 48 -15.19 -22.31 -3.81
N ARG A 49 -14.43 -21.36 -4.38
CA ARG A 49 -14.23 -21.26 -5.82
C ARG A 49 -12.89 -20.64 -6.17
N THR A 50 -12.30 -21.13 -7.24
CA THR A 50 -11.08 -20.59 -7.86
C THR A 50 -11.28 -20.34 -9.35
N ILE A 51 -10.74 -19.23 -9.87
CA ILE A 51 -10.63 -18.94 -11.30
C ILE A 51 -9.17 -18.52 -11.54
N GLY A 52 -8.54 -19.07 -12.59
CA GLY A 52 -7.13 -18.83 -12.87
C GLY A 52 -6.19 -19.49 -11.85
N ASP A 53 -5.03 -18.89 -11.62
CA ASP A 53 -4.03 -19.35 -10.65
C ASP A 53 -3.92 -18.35 -9.49
N PRO A 54 -4.62 -18.55 -8.35
CA PRO A 54 -4.54 -17.66 -7.20
C PRO A 54 -3.25 -17.82 -6.39
N ALA A 55 -2.43 -18.85 -6.68
CA ALA A 55 -1.14 -19.06 -6.04
C ALA A 55 0.01 -18.36 -6.78
N ALA A 56 -0.24 -17.86 -7.99
CA ALA A 56 0.78 -17.13 -8.73
C ALA A 56 1.27 -15.90 -7.95
N PRO A 57 2.58 -15.64 -7.92
CA PRO A 57 3.11 -14.45 -7.27
C PRO A 57 2.56 -13.17 -7.90
N VAL A 58 2.09 -12.24 -7.06
CA VAL A 58 1.58 -10.94 -7.49
C VAL A 58 2.19 -9.82 -6.66
N PHE A 59 2.28 -8.63 -7.23
CA PHE A 59 2.56 -7.41 -6.47
C PHE A 59 1.23 -6.87 -5.93
N PRO A 60 0.90 -7.05 -4.63
CA PRO A 60 -0.39 -6.64 -4.08
C PRO A 60 -0.58 -5.12 -4.07
N ARG A 61 0.50 -4.36 -4.19
CA ARG A 61 0.48 -2.89 -4.18
C ARG A 61 -0.31 -2.37 -2.95
N SER A 62 -1.18 -1.40 -3.15
CA SER A 62 -1.96 -0.80 -2.06
C SER A 62 -3.02 -1.71 -1.45
N SER A 63 -3.35 -2.85 -2.07
CA SER A 63 -4.35 -3.78 -1.52
C SER A 63 -3.89 -4.47 -0.22
N ASN A 64 -2.59 -4.47 0.09
CA ASN A 64 -2.07 -5.04 1.33
C ASN A 64 -2.04 -4.07 2.52
N LYS A 65 -2.45 -2.81 2.36
CA LYS A 65 -2.42 -1.81 3.44
C LYS A 65 -3.20 -2.21 4.70
N PRO A 66 -4.41 -2.80 4.61
CA PRO A 66 -5.09 -3.29 5.81
C PRO A 66 -4.30 -4.36 6.56
N MET A 67 -3.61 -5.25 5.85
CA MET A 67 -2.74 -6.27 6.47
C MET A 67 -1.51 -5.64 7.13
N GLN A 68 -0.92 -4.62 6.50
CA GLN A 68 0.17 -3.85 7.10
C GLN A 68 -0.28 -3.11 8.37
N ALA A 69 -1.46 -2.48 8.35
CA ALA A 69 -2.04 -1.86 9.53
C ALA A 69 -2.30 -2.88 10.65
N ALA A 70 -2.83 -4.06 10.33
CA ALA A 70 -3.01 -5.15 11.30
C ALA A 70 -1.66 -5.62 11.88
N ALA A 71 -0.60 -5.68 11.08
CA ALA A 71 0.74 -6.02 11.55
C ALA A 71 1.30 -4.95 12.51
N ILE A 72 1.08 -3.66 12.20
CA ILE A 72 1.46 -2.54 13.06
C ILE A 72 0.76 -2.62 14.43
N LEU A 73 -0.54 -2.90 14.45
CA LEU A 73 -1.29 -3.11 15.71
C LEU A 73 -0.74 -4.31 16.51
N ARG A 74 -0.48 -5.43 15.84
CA ARG A 74 0.12 -6.62 16.47
C ARG A 74 1.51 -6.38 17.02
N ALA A 75 2.27 -5.48 16.40
CA ALA A 75 3.57 -5.05 16.90
C ALA A 75 3.48 -4.05 18.07
N GLY A 76 2.26 -3.79 18.55
CA GLY A 76 1.98 -3.06 19.78
C GLY A 76 1.75 -1.56 19.63
N LEU A 77 1.71 -1.01 18.42
CA LEU A 77 1.31 0.38 18.24
C LEU A 77 -0.21 0.50 18.41
N ASP A 78 -0.64 1.32 19.37
CA ASP A 78 -2.06 1.58 19.62
C ASP A 78 -2.58 2.63 18.64
N LEU A 79 -3.28 2.20 17.61
CA LEU A 79 -3.94 3.06 16.62
C LEU A 79 -5.44 2.77 16.60
N SER A 80 -6.24 3.82 16.61
CA SER A 80 -7.69 3.73 16.49
C SER A 80 -8.25 4.90 15.67
N GLY A 81 -9.52 4.81 15.29
CA GLY A 81 -10.22 5.89 14.59
C GLY A 81 -9.48 6.37 13.34
N GLU A 82 -9.33 7.67 13.23
CA GLU A 82 -8.71 8.35 12.09
C GLU A 82 -7.25 7.93 11.82
N ARG A 83 -6.47 7.68 12.89
CA ARG A 83 -5.08 7.23 12.75
C ARG A 83 -4.98 5.84 12.11
N LEU A 84 -5.83 4.93 12.54
CA LEU A 84 -5.88 3.58 11.96
C LEU A 84 -6.38 3.62 10.52
N ALA A 85 -7.40 4.41 10.24
CA ALA A 85 -7.91 4.62 8.89
C ALA A 85 -6.81 5.15 7.96
N LEU A 86 -6.07 6.18 8.41
CA LEU A 86 -4.97 6.78 7.64
C LEU A 86 -3.80 5.80 7.42
N ALA A 87 -3.50 4.95 8.41
CA ALA A 87 -2.47 3.91 8.29
C ALA A 87 -2.85 2.80 7.29
N ALA A 88 -4.14 2.53 7.14
CA ALA A 88 -4.68 1.45 6.29
C ALA A 88 -5.09 1.91 4.88
N ALA A 89 -4.98 3.20 4.55
CA ALA A 89 -5.52 3.77 3.32
C ALA A 89 -4.50 4.61 2.52
N SER A 90 -4.93 5.08 1.36
CA SER A 90 -4.36 6.24 0.68
C SER A 90 -5.20 7.45 1.04
N HIS A 91 -4.58 8.61 1.21
CA HIS A 91 -5.28 9.87 1.44
C HIS A 91 -5.17 10.81 0.24
N SER A 92 -6.14 11.69 0.09
CA SER A 92 -6.24 12.66 -0.99
C SER A 92 -5.27 13.85 -0.84
N GLY A 93 -4.80 14.12 0.39
CA GLY A 93 -3.80 15.14 0.65
C GLY A 93 -4.36 16.47 1.15
N GLU A 94 -5.65 16.51 1.52
CA GLU A 94 -6.24 17.68 2.16
C GLU A 94 -5.50 18.05 3.47
N PRO A 95 -5.58 19.31 3.91
CA PRO A 95 -4.84 19.80 5.09
C PRO A 95 -5.01 18.94 6.34
N PHE A 96 -6.22 18.45 6.61
CA PHE A 96 -6.47 17.60 7.79
C PHE A 96 -5.76 16.24 7.72
N HIS A 97 -5.55 15.67 6.52
CA HIS A 97 -4.75 14.47 6.36
C HIS A 97 -3.29 14.74 6.69
N LEU A 98 -2.73 15.82 6.14
CA LEU A 98 -1.34 16.19 6.36
C LEU A 98 -1.08 16.55 7.83
N ASP A 99 -2.02 17.22 8.48
CA ASP A 99 -1.92 17.56 9.90
C ASP A 99 -1.97 16.30 10.79
N LEU A 100 -2.80 15.32 10.43
CA LEU A 100 -2.83 14.05 11.13
C LEU A 100 -1.52 13.27 10.94
N VAL A 101 -0.94 13.26 9.73
CA VAL A 101 0.38 12.67 9.50
C VAL A 101 1.46 13.35 10.36
N ARG A 102 1.49 14.70 10.39
CA ARG A 102 2.44 15.45 11.21
C ARG A 102 2.28 15.11 12.70
N LYS A 103 1.04 15.03 13.17
CA LYS A 103 0.73 14.68 14.56
C LYS A 103 1.21 13.26 14.91
N MET A 104 0.92 12.28 14.07
CA MET A 104 1.38 10.91 14.27
C MET A 104 2.91 10.80 14.33
N LEU A 105 3.62 11.54 13.49
CA LEU A 105 5.09 11.59 13.52
C LEU A 105 5.59 12.27 14.81
N ALA A 106 5.06 13.45 15.13
CA ALA A 106 5.51 14.25 16.28
C ALA A 106 5.30 13.52 17.62
N GLU A 107 4.23 12.76 17.79
CA GLU A 107 3.96 11.93 18.98
C GLU A 107 5.07 10.89 19.25
N HIS A 108 5.90 10.60 18.25
CA HIS A 108 7.01 9.64 18.33
C HIS A 108 8.39 10.31 18.15
N GLY A 109 8.44 11.65 18.26
CA GLY A 109 9.69 12.40 18.12
C GLY A 109 10.23 12.47 16.69
N LEU A 110 9.36 12.24 15.70
CA LEU A 110 9.67 12.23 14.28
C LEU A 110 9.10 13.47 13.57
N SER A 111 9.55 13.67 12.35
CA SER A 111 9.15 14.77 11.46
C SER A 111 8.87 14.26 10.03
N PRO A 112 8.28 15.07 9.15
CA PRO A 112 8.15 14.72 7.73
C PRO A 112 9.48 14.41 7.02
N ALA A 113 10.62 14.88 7.53
CA ALA A 113 11.93 14.58 6.97
C ALA A 113 12.33 13.10 7.13
N ASP A 114 11.77 12.41 8.11
CA ASP A 114 12.02 10.98 8.37
C ASP A 114 11.28 10.06 7.40
N LEU A 115 10.26 10.58 6.70
CA LEU A 115 9.54 9.83 5.68
C LEU A 115 10.45 9.47 4.51
N ARG A 116 10.33 8.24 4.01
CA ARG A 116 11.02 7.75 2.81
C ARG A 116 10.08 7.59 1.61
N THR A 117 8.89 8.15 1.68
CA THR A 117 8.01 8.31 0.53
C THR A 117 8.68 9.19 -0.53
N PRO A 118 8.49 8.93 -1.84
CA PRO A 118 8.92 9.88 -2.86
C PRO A 118 8.17 11.21 -2.67
N PRO A 119 8.82 12.37 -2.95
CA PRO A 119 8.11 13.64 -2.97
C PRO A 119 7.00 13.63 -4.05
N ASP A 120 5.80 14.05 -3.68
CA ASP A 120 4.65 14.10 -4.59
C ASP A 120 3.77 15.31 -4.30
N LEU A 121 2.70 15.49 -5.05
CA LEU A 121 1.62 16.44 -4.78
C LEU A 121 0.47 15.73 -4.06
N PRO A 122 -0.47 16.47 -3.44
CA PRO A 122 -1.76 15.93 -3.04
C PRO A 122 -2.40 15.11 -4.17
N LEU A 123 -3.05 14.01 -3.81
CA LEU A 123 -3.68 13.12 -4.80
C LEU A 123 -4.95 13.75 -5.40
N ASP A 124 -5.67 14.55 -4.60
CA ASP A 124 -6.82 15.31 -5.10
C ASP A 124 -6.34 16.45 -6.01
N PRO A 125 -6.86 16.57 -7.25
CA PRO A 125 -6.42 17.61 -8.17
C PRO A 125 -6.66 19.04 -7.69
N VAL A 126 -7.77 19.28 -6.97
CA VAL A 126 -8.11 20.63 -6.46
C VAL A 126 -7.11 21.01 -5.36
N GLU A 127 -6.83 20.09 -4.46
CA GLU A 127 -5.83 20.30 -3.41
C GLU A 127 -4.41 20.45 -3.98
N ALA A 128 -4.07 19.70 -5.04
CA ALA A 128 -2.79 19.82 -5.71
C ALA A 128 -2.60 21.21 -6.34
N GLU A 129 -3.64 21.74 -7.00
CA GLU A 129 -3.63 23.07 -7.56
C GLU A 129 -3.50 24.15 -6.47
N ALA A 130 -4.30 24.05 -5.40
CA ALA A 130 -4.24 24.99 -4.27
C ALA A 130 -2.87 24.96 -3.58
N TYR A 131 -2.29 23.76 -3.42
CA TYR A 131 -0.99 23.55 -2.81
C TYR A 131 0.12 24.25 -3.61
N LEU A 132 0.13 24.08 -4.93
CA LEU A 132 1.07 24.75 -5.83
C LEU A 132 0.84 26.25 -5.88
N ALA A 133 -0.42 26.73 -5.91
CA ALA A 133 -0.76 28.15 -5.91
C ALA A 133 -0.28 28.86 -4.64
N SER A 134 -0.16 28.14 -3.53
CA SER A 134 0.39 28.62 -2.26
C SER A 134 1.93 28.68 -2.25
N GLY A 135 2.59 28.38 -3.35
CA GLY A 135 4.05 28.41 -3.48
C GLY A 135 4.75 27.15 -2.95
N ASN A 136 3.98 26.12 -2.59
CA ASN A 136 4.55 24.86 -2.14
C ASN A 136 5.10 24.02 -3.31
N VAL A 137 5.95 23.07 -2.99
CA VAL A 137 6.54 22.13 -3.95
C VAL A 137 6.18 20.70 -3.57
N ARG A 138 6.54 19.73 -4.38
CA ARG A 138 6.37 18.30 -4.05
C ARG A 138 7.10 17.97 -2.76
N GLU A 139 6.40 17.34 -1.83
CA GLU A 139 6.94 16.95 -0.54
C GLU A 139 6.65 15.47 -0.24
N ARG A 140 7.43 14.89 0.69
CA ARG A 140 7.25 13.50 1.11
C ARG A 140 5.93 13.28 1.84
N ILE A 141 5.47 14.29 2.57
CA ILE A 141 4.25 14.22 3.37
C ILE A 141 2.99 14.25 2.51
N THR A 142 3.02 14.89 1.35
CA THR A 142 1.87 14.98 0.43
C THR A 142 1.64 13.71 -0.37
N MET A 143 2.62 12.81 -0.42
CA MET A 143 2.45 11.50 -1.05
C MET A 143 1.34 10.70 -0.36
N ASN A 144 0.41 10.17 -1.12
CA ASN A 144 -0.85 9.57 -0.64
C ASN A 144 -0.71 8.39 0.34
N CYS A 145 0.50 7.84 0.51
CA CYS A 145 0.79 6.79 1.48
C CYS A 145 1.52 7.29 2.73
N SER A 146 1.73 8.60 2.90
CA SER A 146 2.52 9.15 4.01
C SER A 146 1.98 8.75 5.38
N GLY A 147 0.67 8.61 5.54
CA GLY A 147 0.04 8.13 6.77
C GLY A 147 0.44 6.71 7.15
N LYS A 148 0.45 5.78 6.17
CA LYS A 148 0.96 4.43 6.38
C LYS A 148 2.43 4.46 6.81
N HIS A 149 3.25 5.26 6.14
CA HIS A 149 4.68 5.39 6.46
C HIS A 149 4.91 6.01 7.84
N ALA A 150 4.10 6.98 8.25
CA ALA A 150 4.13 7.53 9.61
C ALA A 150 3.84 6.44 10.66
N ALA A 151 2.85 5.57 10.42
CA ALA A 151 2.55 4.45 11.30
C ALA A 151 3.68 3.41 11.34
N MET A 152 4.33 3.11 10.19
CA MET A 152 5.50 2.22 10.14
C MET A 152 6.68 2.79 10.92
N LEU A 153 6.96 4.08 10.80
CA LEU A 153 7.99 4.76 11.58
C LEU A 153 7.67 4.76 13.09
N ALA A 154 6.42 5.06 13.44
CA ALA A 154 5.95 5.06 14.82
C ALA A 154 6.14 3.71 15.50
N VAL A 155 5.81 2.59 14.81
CA VAL A 155 6.02 1.25 15.36
C VAL A 155 7.50 0.90 15.47
N CYS A 156 8.35 1.40 14.59
CA CYS A 156 9.81 1.24 14.72
C CYS A 156 10.32 1.93 15.98
N VAL A 157 9.95 3.19 16.21
CA VAL A 157 10.33 3.93 17.44
C VAL A 157 9.85 3.18 18.68
N ARG A 158 8.59 2.75 18.71
CA ARG A 158 8.03 2.01 19.83
C ARG A 158 8.81 0.74 20.19
N ASN A 159 9.31 0.02 19.19
CA ASN A 159 9.99 -1.26 19.39
C ASN A 159 11.52 -1.13 19.38
N GLY A 160 12.08 0.07 19.28
CA GLY A 160 13.52 0.28 19.18
C GLY A 160 14.11 -0.26 17.87
N TRP A 161 13.32 -0.38 16.81
CA TRP A 161 13.79 -0.79 15.50
C TRP A 161 14.39 0.40 14.75
N ASP A 162 15.30 0.10 13.83
CA ASP A 162 15.92 1.14 13.03
C ASP A 162 14.92 1.83 12.10
N THR A 163 14.74 3.14 12.29
CA THR A 163 13.89 3.98 11.43
C THR A 163 14.52 4.27 10.07
N ALA A 164 15.83 4.07 9.91
CA ALA A 164 16.51 4.30 8.65
C ALA A 164 16.24 3.20 7.61
N THR A 165 15.80 2.02 8.05
CA THR A 165 15.56 0.84 7.20
C THR A 165 14.14 0.28 7.35
N TYR A 166 13.17 1.13 7.67
CA TYR A 166 11.77 0.72 7.90
C TYR A 166 11.02 0.26 6.64
N LEU A 167 11.62 0.38 5.46
CA LEU A 167 11.09 -0.07 4.16
C LEU A 167 11.68 -1.42 3.77
#